data_90f9de035b2b137caf9df61e30502241
#
_entry.id   90f9de035b2b137caf9df61e30502241
#
_cell.length_a   1.000
_cell.length_b   1.000
_cell.length_c   1.000
_cell.angle_alpha   90.00
_cell.angle_beta   90.00
_cell.angle_gamma   90.00
#
_symmetry.space_group_name_H-M   'P 1'
#
loop_
_entity.id
_entity.type
_entity.pdbx_description
1 polymer ?
#
loop_
_entity_poly.entity_id
_entity_poly.type
_entity_poly.pdbx_seq_one_letter_code
_entity_poly.pdbx_strand_id
1 'polypeptide(L)'
;MGKYEDMLIEHDYIEVIECDNLPKRLSGLWLGDMILINRNLPITSKLETLAEELAHNELTYGNIVDQSSFNHRKFEGYARRLAYEKLVPLKDIVKAFLQGIHNLYELANFFEVTESFVLQSIEHYKQKY
;
A
#
# COMPACT_ATOMS: atom_id res chain seq x y z
N MET A 1 5.06 17.81 -3.25
CA MET A 1 3.98 16.91 -3.66
C MET A 1 3.74 15.83 -2.64
N GLY A 2 2.55 15.25 -2.61
CA GLY A 2 2.26 14.19 -1.67
C GLY A 2 2.79 12.84 -2.12
N LYS A 3 2.76 11.88 -1.20
CA LYS A 3 3.30 10.54 -1.47
C LYS A 3 2.53 9.79 -2.56
N TYR A 4 1.22 10.04 -2.68
CA TYR A 4 0.43 9.40 -3.73
C TYR A 4 0.94 9.81 -5.11
N GLU A 5 1.12 11.11 -5.32
CA GLU A 5 1.63 11.64 -6.59
C GLU A 5 3.06 11.17 -6.84
N ASP A 6 3.88 11.15 -5.80
CA ASP A 6 5.26 10.66 -5.93
C ASP A 6 5.29 9.19 -6.35
N MET A 7 4.41 8.37 -5.78
CA MET A 7 4.35 6.96 -6.13
C MET A 7 3.88 6.75 -7.58
N LEU A 8 2.94 7.56 -8.05
CA LEU A 8 2.53 7.52 -9.45
C LEU A 8 3.69 7.82 -10.39
N ILE A 9 4.51 8.80 -10.03
CA ILE A 9 5.67 9.17 -10.85
C ILE A 9 6.73 8.08 -10.82
N GLU A 10 7.02 7.53 -9.66
CA GLU A 10 8.02 6.48 -9.49
C GLU A 10 7.66 5.20 -10.25
N HIS A 11 6.37 4.95 -10.45
CA HIS A 11 5.88 3.73 -11.09
C HIS A 11 5.18 4.04 -12.42
N ASP A 12 5.75 4.94 -13.21
CA ASP A 12 5.15 5.37 -14.48
C ASP A 12 5.15 4.27 -15.54
N TYR A 13 5.82 3.16 -15.28
CA TYR A 13 5.81 2.01 -16.17
C TYR A 13 4.49 1.25 -16.17
N ILE A 14 3.60 1.54 -15.22
CA ILE A 14 2.28 0.93 -15.18
C ILE A 14 1.22 2.04 -15.23
N GLU A 15 0.17 1.80 -16.00
CA GLU A 15 -0.90 2.77 -16.15
C GLU A 15 -1.82 2.71 -14.93
N VAL A 16 -2.07 3.88 -14.32
CA VAL A 16 -2.97 3.99 -13.17
C VAL A 16 -4.09 4.93 -13.54
N ILE A 17 -5.32 4.45 -13.46
CA ILE A 17 -6.52 5.21 -13.84
C ILE A 17 -7.44 5.31 -12.63
N GLU A 18 -7.83 6.55 -12.29
CA GLU A 18 -8.87 6.76 -11.28
C GLU A 18 -10.22 6.71 -11.98
N CYS A 19 -11.13 5.95 -11.43
CA CYS A 19 -12.44 5.79 -12.04
C CYS A 19 -13.54 5.69 -10.99
N ASP A 20 -14.77 5.98 -11.45
CA ASP A 20 -15.96 5.86 -10.61
C ASP A 20 -16.52 4.44 -10.70
N ASN A 21 -17.26 4.05 -9.68
CA ASN A 21 -18.12 2.85 -9.72
C ASN A 21 -17.38 1.55 -10.06
N LEU A 22 -16.26 1.29 -9.37
CA LEU A 22 -15.60 -0.01 -9.49
C LEU A 22 -16.53 -1.13 -9.04
N PRO A 23 -16.42 -2.32 -9.67
CA PRO A 23 -17.27 -3.45 -9.29
C PRO A 23 -17.13 -3.80 -7.80
N LYS A 24 -18.25 -4.21 -7.20
CA LYS A 24 -18.28 -4.67 -5.80
C LYS A 24 -17.71 -3.65 -4.81
N ARG A 25 -17.77 -2.36 -5.15
CA ARG A 25 -17.24 -1.28 -4.31
C ARG A 25 -15.78 -1.45 -3.94
N LEU A 26 -15.00 -1.98 -4.86
CA LEU A 26 -13.56 -2.15 -4.63
C LEU A 26 -12.88 -0.80 -4.50
N SER A 27 -11.84 -0.75 -3.67
CA SER A 27 -10.97 0.42 -3.59
C SER A 27 -10.08 0.51 -4.82
N GLY A 28 -9.62 -0.63 -5.32
CA GLY A 28 -8.79 -0.70 -6.50
C GLY A 28 -8.83 -2.07 -7.13
N LEU A 29 -8.24 -2.18 -8.32
CA LEU A 29 -8.20 -3.43 -9.07
C LEU A 29 -6.96 -3.45 -9.96
N TRP A 30 -6.17 -4.50 -9.83
CA TRP A 30 -5.00 -4.72 -10.67
C TRP A 30 -5.39 -5.62 -11.85
N LEU A 31 -5.08 -5.17 -13.07
CA LEU A 31 -5.45 -5.87 -14.30
C LEU A 31 -4.23 -6.36 -15.09
N GLY A 32 -3.08 -6.49 -14.43
CA GLY A 32 -1.85 -6.95 -15.07
C GLY A 32 -0.98 -5.81 -15.57
N ASP A 33 -1.45 -5.06 -16.54
CA ASP A 33 -0.71 -3.92 -17.11
C ASP A 33 -1.29 -2.57 -16.67
N MET A 34 -2.32 -2.59 -15.86
CA MET A 34 -3.08 -1.40 -15.49
C MET A 34 -3.62 -1.57 -14.08
N ILE A 35 -3.72 -0.47 -13.36
CA ILE A 35 -4.34 -0.40 -12.05
C ILE A 35 -5.48 0.58 -12.10
N LEU A 36 -6.64 0.18 -11.59
CA LEU A 36 -7.79 1.05 -11.42
C LEU A 36 -7.90 1.43 -9.94
N ILE A 37 -8.14 2.71 -9.67
CA ILE A 37 -8.31 3.21 -8.30
C ILE A 37 -9.64 3.93 -8.21
N ASN A 38 -10.38 3.68 -7.13
CA ASN A 38 -11.64 4.37 -6.90
C ASN A 38 -11.37 5.86 -6.66
N ARG A 39 -11.87 6.68 -7.59
CA ARG A 39 -11.65 8.13 -7.56
C ARG A 39 -12.17 8.79 -6.30
N ASN A 40 -13.18 8.22 -5.67
CA ASN A 40 -13.88 8.84 -4.55
C ASN A 40 -13.23 8.58 -3.20
N LEU A 41 -12.13 7.83 -3.16
CA LEU A 41 -11.41 7.59 -1.91
C LEU A 41 -10.68 8.85 -1.44
N PRO A 42 -10.53 9.02 -0.12
CA PRO A 42 -9.59 10.03 0.39
C PRO A 42 -8.18 9.74 -0.12
N ILE A 43 -7.35 10.77 -0.17
CA ILE A 43 -5.98 10.64 -0.71
C ILE A 43 -5.17 9.59 0.04
N THR A 44 -5.34 9.47 1.36
CA THR A 44 -4.65 8.46 2.16
C THR A 44 -5.03 7.05 1.72
N SER A 45 -6.31 6.82 1.48
CA SER A 45 -6.79 5.50 1.03
C SER A 45 -6.37 5.21 -0.40
N LYS A 46 -6.28 6.24 -1.26
CA LYS A 46 -5.74 6.05 -2.61
C LYS A 46 -4.29 5.61 -2.56
N LEU A 47 -3.49 6.21 -1.68
CA LEU A 47 -2.08 5.83 -1.51
C LEU A 47 -1.96 4.37 -1.07
N GLU A 48 -2.74 3.98 -0.06
CA GLU A 48 -2.72 2.61 0.46
C GLU A 48 -3.15 1.61 -0.62
N THR A 49 -4.20 1.94 -1.36
CA THR A 49 -4.69 1.09 -2.44
C THR A 49 -3.66 0.96 -3.56
N LEU A 50 -3.05 2.06 -3.95
CA LEU A 50 -2.02 2.04 -4.99
C LEU A 50 -0.84 1.17 -4.57
N ALA A 51 -0.38 1.31 -3.33
CA ALA A 51 0.74 0.50 -2.83
C ALA A 51 0.39 -0.98 -2.83
N GLU A 52 -0.83 -1.34 -2.45
CA GLU A 52 -1.26 -2.74 -2.43
C GLU A 52 -1.36 -3.32 -3.84
N GLU A 53 -1.91 -2.55 -4.79
CA GLU A 53 -2.01 -3.01 -6.17
C GLU A 53 -0.65 -3.09 -6.86
N LEU A 54 0.26 -2.18 -6.55
CA LEU A 54 1.64 -2.27 -7.03
C LEU A 54 2.34 -3.50 -6.45
N ALA A 55 2.04 -3.85 -5.20
CA ALA A 55 2.58 -5.06 -4.60
C ALA A 55 2.07 -6.31 -5.31
N HIS A 56 0.80 -6.33 -5.73
CA HIS A 56 0.27 -7.40 -6.57
C HIS A 56 1.10 -7.54 -7.84
N ASN A 57 1.41 -6.43 -8.49
CA ASN A 57 2.21 -6.43 -9.70
C ASN A 57 3.61 -6.98 -9.44
N GLU A 58 4.26 -6.56 -8.37
CA GLU A 58 5.60 -7.02 -8.03
C GLU A 58 5.64 -8.52 -7.72
N LEU A 59 4.66 -9.01 -6.97
CA LEU A 59 4.58 -10.42 -6.63
C LEU A 59 4.33 -11.28 -7.86
N THR A 60 3.55 -10.77 -8.80
CA THR A 60 3.20 -11.53 -10.01
C THR A 60 4.37 -11.60 -10.99
N TYR A 61 5.06 -10.48 -11.22
CA TYR A 61 6.12 -10.39 -12.22
C TYR A 61 7.52 -10.41 -11.65
N GLY A 62 7.65 -10.34 -10.34
CA GLY A 62 8.95 -10.29 -9.67
C GLY A 62 9.57 -11.64 -9.40
N ASN A 63 8.96 -12.73 -9.81
CA ASN A 63 9.45 -14.10 -9.67
C ASN A 63 9.73 -14.58 -8.26
N ILE A 64 9.10 -13.97 -7.28
CA ILE A 64 9.34 -14.35 -5.90
C ILE A 64 8.40 -15.49 -5.50
N VAL A 65 7.35 -15.71 -6.30
CA VAL A 65 6.24 -16.56 -5.89
C VAL A 65 5.83 -17.50 -7.01
N ASP A 66 5.73 -18.80 -6.71
CA ASP A 66 5.14 -19.77 -7.60
C ASP A 66 3.61 -19.65 -7.50
N GLN A 67 3.01 -19.04 -8.51
CA GLN A 67 1.57 -18.77 -8.51
C GLN A 67 0.71 -20.03 -8.53
N SER A 68 1.25 -21.14 -9.02
CA SER A 68 0.48 -22.38 -9.11
C SER A 68 0.12 -22.96 -7.74
N SER A 69 0.88 -22.62 -6.71
CA SER A 69 0.65 -23.12 -5.35
C SER A 69 -0.03 -22.10 -4.45
N PHE A 70 -0.37 -20.91 -4.97
CA PHE A 70 -0.96 -19.84 -4.17
C PHE A 70 -2.46 -19.86 -4.23
N ASN A 71 -3.10 -19.76 -3.06
CA ASN A 71 -4.50 -19.38 -3.04
C ASN A 71 -4.59 -17.86 -2.95
N HIS A 72 -5.73 -17.31 -3.34
CA HIS A 72 -5.98 -15.89 -3.42
C HIS A 72 -5.72 -15.18 -2.07
N ARG A 73 -6.13 -15.82 -0.98
CA ARG A 73 -6.00 -15.24 0.36
C ARG A 73 -4.54 -15.02 0.75
N LYS A 74 -3.67 -15.99 0.48
CA LYS A 74 -2.25 -15.86 0.77
C LYS A 74 -1.61 -14.74 -0.06
N PHE A 75 -1.98 -14.66 -1.33
CA PHE A 75 -1.46 -13.64 -2.22
C PHE A 75 -1.83 -12.24 -1.72
N GLU A 76 -3.09 -12.06 -1.31
CA GLU A 76 -3.55 -10.79 -0.75
C GLU A 76 -2.79 -10.44 0.52
N GLY A 77 -2.52 -11.41 1.38
CA GLY A 77 -1.73 -11.21 2.60
C GLY A 77 -0.32 -10.73 2.31
N TYR A 78 0.34 -11.33 1.33
CA TYR A 78 1.69 -10.91 0.94
C TYR A 78 1.68 -9.50 0.36
N ALA A 79 0.73 -9.19 -0.49
CA ALA A 79 0.63 -7.86 -1.10
C ALA A 79 0.42 -6.78 -0.04
N ARG A 80 -0.43 -7.08 0.95
CA ARG A 80 -0.69 -6.14 2.04
C ARG A 80 0.55 -5.90 2.89
N ARG A 81 1.31 -6.94 3.21
CA ARG A 81 2.54 -6.80 3.98
C ARG A 81 3.60 -5.99 3.24
N LEU A 82 3.70 -6.19 1.93
CA LEU A 82 4.60 -5.37 1.12
C LEU A 82 4.18 -3.91 1.14
N ALA A 83 2.87 -3.64 1.11
CA ALA A 83 2.37 -2.27 1.18
C ALA A 83 2.74 -1.61 2.51
N TYR A 84 2.66 -2.34 3.63
CA TYR A 84 3.10 -1.81 4.92
C TYR A 84 4.57 -1.40 4.86
N GLU A 85 5.41 -2.26 4.33
CA GLU A 85 6.86 -2.00 4.29
C GLU A 85 7.22 -0.88 3.32
N LYS A 86 6.42 -0.68 2.27
CA LYS A 86 6.62 0.43 1.34
C LYS A 86 6.23 1.78 1.95
N LEU A 87 5.07 1.84 2.58
CA LEU A 87 4.50 3.11 3.03
C LEU A 87 4.89 3.49 4.45
N VAL A 88 5.15 2.50 5.31
CA VAL A 88 5.50 2.71 6.71
C VAL A 88 6.74 1.88 7.04
N PRO A 89 7.90 2.23 6.45
CA PRO A 89 9.13 1.46 6.71
C PRO A 89 9.51 1.54 8.19
N LEU A 90 9.99 0.44 8.73
CA LEU A 90 10.38 0.39 10.16
C LEU A 90 11.38 1.46 10.53
N LYS A 91 12.39 1.70 9.68
CA LYS A 91 13.41 2.73 9.94
C LYS A 91 12.78 4.13 10.05
N ASP A 92 11.71 4.38 9.32
CA ASP A 92 11.06 5.68 9.35
C ASP A 92 10.15 5.83 10.56
N ILE A 93 9.63 4.74 11.12
CA ILE A 93 8.95 4.77 12.40
C ILE A 93 9.93 5.21 13.49
N VAL A 94 11.14 4.64 13.47
CA VAL A 94 12.21 5.02 14.41
C VAL A 94 12.55 6.50 14.26
N LYS A 95 12.70 6.97 13.03
CA LYS A 95 12.96 8.39 12.75
C LYS A 95 11.87 9.29 13.31
N ALA A 96 10.62 8.90 13.10
CA ALA A 96 9.49 9.68 13.60
C ALA A 96 9.53 9.79 15.13
N PHE A 97 9.80 8.68 15.80
CA PHE A 97 9.89 8.67 17.26
C PHE A 97 11.03 9.56 17.75
N LEU A 98 12.16 9.52 17.06
CA LEU A 98 13.30 10.39 17.43
C LEU A 98 12.99 11.87 17.22
N GLN A 99 12.05 12.20 16.36
CA GLN A 99 11.59 13.56 16.14
C GLN A 99 10.45 13.97 17.08
N GLY A 100 10.05 13.09 17.98
CA GLY A 100 8.97 13.38 18.94
C GLY A 100 7.58 13.04 18.43
N ILE A 101 7.46 12.31 17.32
CA ILE A 101 6.18 11.91 16.73
C ILE A 101 5.83 10.54 17.27
N HIS A 102 4.97 10.48 18.29
CA HIS A 102 4.73 9.24 19.03
C HIS A 102 3.29 8.73 18.95
N ASN A 103 2.31 9.63 18.76
CA ASN A 103 0.93 9.19 18.79
C ASN A 103 0.46 8.77 17.40
N LEU A 104 -0.61 7.99 17.38
CA LEU A 104 -1.11 7.38 16.15
C LEU A 104 -1.54 8.42 15.11
N TYR A 105 -2.20 9.47 15.54
CA TYR A 105 -2.65 10.53 14.66
C TYR A 105 -1.47 11.21 13.94
N GLU A 106 -0.44 11.54 14.72
CA GLU A 106 0.74 12.19 14.15
C GLU A 106 1.51 11.25 13.21
N LEU A 107 1.60 9.96 13.57
CA LEU A 107 2.25 8.99 12.69
C LEU A 107 1.49 8.83 11.39
N ALA A 108 0.16 8.79 11.44
CA ALA A 108 -0.64 8.70 10.23
C ALA A 108 -0.40 9.89 9.31
N ASN A 109 -0.34 11.10 9.87
CA ASN A 109 -0.04 12.30 9.09
C ASN A 109 1.38 12.27 8.54
N PHE A 110 2.34 11.82 9.32
CA PHE A 110 3.73 11.71 8.90
C PHE A 110 3.88 10.81 7.68
N PHE A 111 3.18 9.67 7.67
CA PHE A 111 3.25 8.70 6.58
C PHE A 111 2.19 8.92 5.50
N GLU A 112 1.27 9.87 5.71
CA GLU A 112 0.17 10.18 4.77
C GLU A 112 -0.75 8.98 4.52
N VAL A 113 -0.98 8.21 5.58
CA VAL A 113 -1.87 7.04 5.55
C VAL A 113 -2.92 7.15 6.65
N THR A 114 -3.82 6.18 6.71
CA THR A 114 -4.83 6.13 7.79
C THR A 114 -4.20 5.62 9.07
N GLU A 115 -4.83 5.94 10.21
CA GLU A 115 -4.39 5.42 11.50
C GLU A 115 -4.47 3.90 11.55
N SER A 116 -5.51 3.34 10.94
CA SER A 116 -5.67 1.89 10.82
C SER A 116 -4.48 1.26 10.11
N PHE A 117 -4.02 1.88 9.04
CA PHE A 117 -2.88 1.36 8.28
C PHE A 117 -1.59 1.39 9.11
N VAL A 118 -1.38 2.46 9.89
CA VAL A 118 -0.22 2.54 10.79
C VAL A 118 -0.26 1.41 11.81
N LEU A 119 -1.43 1.20 12.45
CA LEU A 119 -1.57 0.12 13.43
C LEU A 119 -1.26 -1.25 12.82
N GLN A 120 -1.81 -1.52 11.65
CA GLN A 120 -1.58 -2.79 10.97
C GLN A 120 -0.11 -2.97 10.61
N SER A 121 0.55 -1.88 10.20
CA SER A 121 1.99 -1.92 9.90
C SER A 121 2.81 -2.27 11.14
N ILE A 122 2.49 -1.64 12.28
CA ILE A 122 3.18 -1.92 13.54
C ILE A 122 2.96 -3.37 13.96
N GLU A 123 1.73 -3.87 13.85
CA GLU A 123 1.44 -5.28 14.16
C GLU A 123 2.23 -6.22 13.27
N HIS A 124 2.36 -5.88 11.99
CA HIS A 124 3.18 -6.66 11.06
C HIS A 124 4.63 -6.76 11.55
N TYR A 125 5.21 -5.64 11.96
CA TYR A 125 6.59 -5.64 12.45
C TYR A 125 6.75 -6.38 13.76
N LYS A 126 5.77 -6.32 14.64
CA LYS A 126 5.80 -7.06 15.90
C LYS A 126 5.79 -8.57 15.67
N GLN A 127 5.06 -9.03 14.66
CA GLN A 127 5.01 -10.45 14.34
C GLN A 127 6.28 -10.92 13.62
N LYS A 128 6.93 -10.04 12.88
CA LYS A 128 8.12 -10.37 12.10
C LYS A 128 9.37 -10.40 12.96
N TYR A 129 9.43 -9.55 13.96
CA TYR A 129 10.57 -9.38 14.86
C TYR A 129 10.12 -9.59 16.30
#